data_c6ef3d0c32afae8a2fd0e4027911c1a6
#
_entry.id   c6ef3d0c32afae8a2fd0e4027911c1a6
#
_cell.length_a   1.000
_cell.length_b   1.000
_cell.length_c   1.000
_cell.angle_alpha   90.00
_cell.angle_beta   90.00
_cell.angle_gamma   90.00
#
_symmetry.space_group_name_H-M   'P 1'
#
loop_
_entity.id
_entity.type
_entity.pdbx_description
1 polymer ?
#
loop_
_entity_poly.entity_id
_entity_poly.type
_entity_poly.pdbx_seq_one_letter_code
_entity_poly.pdbx_strand_id
1 'polypeptide(L)'
;MKISLLSIGDELLSGFTTNTNASWIGRNLSNIGCSIYEQITVKDNKNSILDGLKNLTKKKVDFIILTGGLGSTDDDITRKTLFSFVSSDEIFDEGYWVELKKRFKGENQIPILMKNQAISPSNGKLIPNLIGSARGYQFKFGEIEIISLPGVPSEMKQMMNQTVIPLISNRISVPKITKIIRTIGISESIISQKINSIIGNYKNCKIGYYPSSKGVDLRISGYLINDVAEFISKIKKTINSFVYSEDFQTMEDVIVSLLKQKEKTLVTAESCTGGLISDRITNISGSSKVFKGSVVSYSNQSKIKLLNVDKEIINKFGAVSEQVASLMSKNAL
;
A
#
# COMPACT_ATOMS: atom_id res chain seq x y z
N MET A 1 -2.40 1.61 21.78
CA MET A 1 -3.66 1.42 21.04
C MET A 1 -3.56 0.15 20.21
N LYS A 2 -4.56 -0.74 20.29
CA LYS A 2 -4.63 -2.03 19.58
C LYS A 2 -5.69 -1.93 18.48
N ILE A 3 -5.29 -2.17 17.24
CA ILE A 3 -6.17 -2.11 16.07
C ILE A 3 -6.18 -3.46 15.41
N SER A 4 -7.36 -4.02 15.15
CA SER A 4 -7.51 -5.28 14.41
C SER A 4 -8.19 -5.06 13.06
N LEU A 5 -7.83 -5.87 12.07
CA LEU A 5 -8.45 -5.87 10.75
C LEU A 5 -9.28 -7.13 10.54
N LEU A 6 -10.47 -6.95 9.97
CA LEU A 6 -11.34 -8.02 9.49
C LEU A 6 -11.58 -7.81 7.99
N SER A 7 -10.90 -8.59 7.17
CA SER A 7 -11.11 -8.59 5.71
C SER A 7 -12.18 -9.62 5.35
N ILE A 8 -13.14 -9.22 4.53
CA ILE A 8 -14.28 -10.04 4.11
C ILE A 8 -14.21 -10.19 2.59
N GLY A 9 -14.21 -11.42 2.12
CA GLY A 9 -14.17 -11.76 0.69
C GLY A 9 -13.69 -13.19 0.45
N ASP A 10 -14.47 -13.96 -0.29
CA ASP A 10 -14.12 -15.33 -0.68
C ASP A 10 -12.93 -15.36 -1.66
N GLU A 11 -12.77 -14.32 -2.49
CA GLU A 11 -11.66 -14.16 -3.42
C GLU A 11 -10.31 -13.98 -2.71
N LEU A 12 -10.33 -13.43 -1.49
CA LEU A 12 -9.13 -13.28 -0.67
C LEU A 12 -8.68 -14.63 -0.09
N LEU A 13 -9.63 -15.48 0.29
CA LEU A 13 -9.36 -16.80 0.85
C LEU A 13 -8.99 -17.82 -0.22
N SER A 14 -9.55 -17.69 -1.42
CA SER A 14 -9.22 -18.55 -2.56
C SER A 14 -7.87 -18.23 -3.20
N GLY A 15 -7.26 -17.07 -2.84
CA GLY A 15 -5.99 -16.64 -3.40
C GLY A 15 -6.08 -15.99 -4.79
N PHE A 16 -7.28 -15.85 -5.36
CA PHE A 16 -7.45 -15.13 -6.64
C PHE A 16 -7.10 -13.65 -6.53
N THR A 17 -7.31 -13.07 -5.34
CA THR A 17 -7.01 -11.65 -5.09
C THR A 17 -6.10 -11.50 -3.89
N THR A 18 -5.00 -10.75 -4.06
CA THR A 18 -4.14 -10.38 -2.93
C THR A 18 -4.81 -9.30 -2.08
N ASN A 19 -4.81 -9.46 -0.76
CA ASN A 19 -5.35 -8.47 0.18
C ASN A 19 -4.46 -7.21 0.25
N THR A 20 -4.58 -6.37 -0.77
CA THR A 20 -3.84 -5.10 -0.86
C THR A 20 -4.37 -4.05 0.12
N ASN A 21 -5.66 -4.13 0.49
CA ASN A 21 -6.28 -3.23 1.47
C ASN A 21 -5.64 -3.37 2.84
N ALA A 22 -5.51 -4.58 3.36
CA ALA A 22 -4.89 -4.82 4.66
C ALA A 22 -3.42 -4.39 4.68
N SER A 23 -2.67 -4.66 3.62
CA SER A 23 -1.28 -4.21 3.47
C SER A 23 -1.18 -2.68 3.48
N TRP A 24 -2.09 -1.99 2.78
CA TRP A 24 -2.11 -0.54 2.72
C TRP A 24 -2.51 0.08 4.08
N ILE A 25 -3.56 -0.44 4.73
CA ILE A 25 -4.02 0.01 6.04
C ILE A 25 -2.90 -0.15 7.07
N GLY A 26 -2.28 -1.33 7.15
CA GLY A 26 -1.19 -1.61 8.09
C GLY A 26 0.00 -0.67 7.92
N ARG A 27 0.37 -0.36 6.67
CA ARG A 27 1.44 0.59 6.35
C ARG A 27 1.09 2.00 6.85
N ASN A 28 -0.09 2.49 6.53
CA ASN A 28 -0.49 3.86 6.88
C ASN A 28 -0.72 4.03 8.38
N LEU A 29 -1.26 3.04 9.07
CA LEU A 29 -1.33 3.04 10.54
C LEU A 29 0.05 3.02 11.18
N SER A 30 1.01 2.28 10.61
CA SER A 30 2.39 2.29 11.09
C SER A 30 3.05 3.66 10.96
N ASN A 31 2.71 4.43 9.92
CA ASN A 31 3.23 5.79 9.72
C ASN A 31 2.78 6.77 10.81
N ILE A 32 1.59 6.56 11.38
CA ILE A 32 1.09 7.34 12.52
C ILE A 32 1.44 6.73 13.88
N GLY A 33 2.31 5.71 13.90
CA GLY A 33 2.79 5.08 15.13
C GLY A 33 1.86 4.00 15.69
N CYS A 34 0.87 3.54 14.94
CA CYS A 34 0.02 2.41 15.31
C CYS A 34 0.50 1.12 14.64
N SER A 35 0.20 -0.01 15.25
CA SER A 35 0.43 -1.32 14.65
C SER A 35 -0.85 -2.13 14.66
N ILE A 36 -1.03 -2.93 13.62
CA ILE A 36 -2.10 -3.93 13.60
C ILE A 36 -1.77 -4.98 14.67
N TYR A 37 -2.72 -5.18 15.58
CA TYR A 37 -2.62 -6.21 16.62
C TYR A 37 -2.90 -7.60 16.05
N GLU A 38 -3.93 -7.69 15.20
CA GLU A 38 -4.34 -8.92 14.54
C GLU A 38 -5.04 -8.61 13.22
N GLN A 39 -4.85 -9.48 12.25
CA GLN A 39 -5.54 -9.45 10.98
C GLN A 39 -6.14 -10.82 10.71
N ILE A 40 -7.43 -10.86 10.41
CA ILE A 40 -8.13 -12.07 9.99
C ILE A 40 -8.86 -11.82 8.67
N THR A 41 -8.98 -12.86 7.87
CA THR A 41 -9.79 -12.87 6.65
C THR A 41 -10.89 -13.91 6.80
N VAL A 42 -12.12 -13.55 6.48
CA VAL A 42 -13.28 -14.43 6.61
C VAL A 42 -14.06 -14.50 5.30
N LYS A 43 -14.86 -15.56 5.16
CA LYS A 43 -15.80 -15.71 4.05
C LYS A 43 -16.87 -14.64 4.08
N ASP A 44 -17.40 -14.32 2.89
CA ASP A 44 -18.55 -13.41 2.74
C ASP A 44 -19.86 -14.13 3.07
N ASN A 45 -20.01 -14.54 4.33
CA ASN A 45 -21.23 -15.09 4.89
C ASN A 45 -21.44 -14.62 6.32
N LYS A 46 -22.71 -14.56 6.73
CA LYS A 46 -23.15 -14.02 8.03
C LYS A 46 -22.41 -14.65 9.21
N ASN A 47 -22.30 -15.98 9.24
CA ASN A 47 -21.71 -16.69 10.38
C ASN A 47 -20.21 -16.38 10.52
N SER A 48 -19.46 -16.42 9.42
CA SER A 48 -18.02 -16.13 9.41
C SER A 48 -17.72 -14.69 9.84
N ILE A 49 -18.53 -13.72 9.39
CA ILE A 49 -18.40 -12.32 9.79
C ILE A 49 -18.71 -12.15 11.29
N LEU A 50 -19.80 -12.73 11.78
CA LEU A 50 -20.17 -12.68 13.20
C LEU A 50 -19.11 -13.33 14.10
N ASP A 51 -18.59 -14.48 13.73
CA ASP A 51 -17.54 -15.18 14.49
C ASP A 51 -16.24 -14.37 14.50
N GLY A 52 -15.88 -13.76 13.36
CA GLY A 52 -14.76 -12.82 13.27
C GLY A 52 -14.91 -11.63 14.22
N LEU A 53 -16.06 -10.97 14.20
CA LEU A 53 -16.36 -9.85 15.10
C LEU A 53 -16.32 -10.26 16.58
N LYS A 54 -16.99 -11.38 16.94
CA LYS A 54 -16.96 -11.92 18.31
C LYS A 54 -15.55 -12.27 18.78
N ASN A 55 -14.73 -12.85 17.91
CA ASN A 55 -13.34 -13.18 18.24
C ASN A 55 -12.53 -11.90 18.54
N LEU A 56 -12.61 -10.89 17.66
CA LEU A 56 -11.86 -9.65 17.82
C LEU A 56 -12.33 -8.82 19.03
N THR A 57 -13.63 -8.77 19.29
CA THR A 57 -14.16 -8.01 20.44
C THR A 57 -13.72 -8.58 21.79
N LYS A 58 -13.56 -9.91 21.90
CA LYS A 58 -13.04 -10.56 23.12
C LYS A 58 -11.59 -10.17 23.43
N LYS A 59 -10.81 -9.69 22.45
CA LYS A 59 -9.37 -9.36 22.61
C LYS A 59 -9.12 -7.95 23.17
N LYS A 60 -10.17 -7.22 23.55
CA LYS A 60 -10.08 -5.87 24.13
C LYS A 60 -9.18 -4.96 23.27
N VAL A 61 -9.55 -4.86 21.99
CA VAL A 61 -8.94 -3.92 21.04
C VAL A 61 -9.62 -2.58 21.09
N ASP A 62 -8.94 -1.52 20.68
CA ASP A 62 -9.51 -0.17 20.65
C ASP A 62 -10.33 0.06 19.36
N PHE A 63 -9.86 -0.53 18.25
CA PHE A 63 -10.48 -0.43 16.92
C PHE A 63 -10.58 -1.78 16.24
N ILE A 64 -11.69 -2.02 15.55
CA ILE A 64 -11.84 -3.08 14.55
C ILE A 64 -12.20 -2.41 13.23
N ILE A 65 -11.37 -2.61 12.20
CA ILE A 65 -11.61 -2.09 10.85
C ILE A 65 -11.99 -3.25 9.94
N LEU A 66 -13.22 -3.21 9.41
CA LEU A 66 -13.70 -4.16 8.42
C LEU A 66 -13.47 -3.62 7.02
N THR A 67 -13.18 -4.50 6.06
CA THR A 67 -13.12 -4.16 4.62
C THR A 67 -13.79 -5.23 3.79
N GLY A 68 -14.69 -4.84 2.89
CA GLY A 68 -15.43 -5.72 1.97
C GLY A 68 -16.90 -5.89 2.30
N GLY A 69 -17.67 -6.40 1.35
CA GLY A 69 -19.10 -6.74 1.47
C GLY A 69 -20.04 -5.56 1.73
N LEU A 70 -19.70 -4.34 1.24
CA LEU A 70 -20.55 -3.14 1.34
C LEU A 70 -21.14 -2.70 -0.02
N GLY A 71 -21.02 -3.50 -1.05
CA GLY A 71 -21.63 -3.23 -2.35
C GLY A 71 -23.15 -3.24 -2.32
N SER A 72 -23.76 -3.18 -3.50
CA SER A 72 -25.23 -3.13 -3.66
C SER A 72 -25.85 -4.50 -3.94
N THR A 73 -25.04 -5.52 -4.18
CA THR A 73 -25.48 -6.86 -4.59
C THR A 73 -25.93 -7.71 -3.39
N ASP A 74 -26.63 -8.80 -3.65
CA ASP A 74 -27.23 -9.62 -2.57
C ASP A 74 -26.21 -10.40 -1.77
N ASP A 75 -25.02 -10.61 -2.31
CA ASP A 75 -23.86 -11.20 -1.65
C ASP A 75 -23.12 -10.21 -0.73
N ASP A 76 -23.38 -8.90 -0.85
CA ASP A 76 -22.82 -7.87 0.03
C ASP A 76 -23.57 -7.81 1.38
N ILE A 77 -23.28 -8.76 2.26
CA ILE A 77 -24.02 -8.94 3.51
C ILE A 77 -23.39 -8.29 4.73
N THR A 78 -22.19 -7.69 4.59
CA THR A 78 -21.44 -7.10 5.71
C THR A 78 -22.24 -6.06 6.46
N ARG A 79 -22.93 -5.14 5.77
CA ARG A 79 -23.77 -4.12 6.40
C ARG A 79 -24.85 -4.72 7.30
N LYS A 80 -25.68 -5.61 6.75
CA LYS A 80 -26.79 -6.25 7.49
C LYS A 80 -26.27 -7.03 8.70
N THR A 81 -25.15 -7.74 8.52
CA THR A 81 -24.53 -8.54 9.58
C THR A 81 -23.96 -7.64 10.68
N LEU A 82 -23.25 -6.57 10.31
CA LEU A 82 -22.69 -5.62 11.26
C LEU A 82 -23.81 -4.89 12.04
N PHE A 83 -24.85 -4.40 11.36
CA PHE A 83 -25.99 -3.75 12.03
C PHE A 83 -26.65 -4.68 13.03
N SER A 84 -26.91 -5.93 12.65
CA SER A 84 -27.41 -6.95 13.58
C SER A 84 -26.48 -7.17 14.78
N PHE A 85 -25.17 -7.17 14.57
CA PHE A 85 -24.16 -7.36 15.63
C PHE A 85 -24.15 -6.21 16.65
N VAL A 86 -24.30 -4.97 16.18
CA VAL A 86 -24.28 -3.77 17.04
C VAL A 86 -25.68 -3.30 17.47
N SER A 87 -26.72 -4.07 17.18
CA SER A 87 -28.14 -3.74 17.45
C SER A 87 -28.53 -2.39 16.86
N SER A 88 -28.24 -2.18 15.59
CA SER A 88 -28.63 -0.99 14.81
C SER A 88 -29.71 -1.36 13.80
N ASP A 89 -30.76 -0.54 13.74
CA ASP A 89 -31.79 -0.65 12.70
C ASP A 89 -31.32 -0.02 11.38
N GLU A 90 -31.90 -0.50 10.28
CA GLU A 90 -31.74 0.05 8.97
C GLU A 90 -32.73 1.19 8.72
N ILE A 91 -32.25 2.38 8.43
CA ILE A 91 -33.05 3.55 8.07
C ILE A 91 -32.76 3.91 6.61
N PHE A 92 -33.81 3.98 5.79
CA PHE A 92 -33.67 4.42 4.41
C PHE A 92 -33.38 5.92 4.36
N ASP A 93 -32.33 6.31 3.68
CA ASP A 93 -31.86 7.70 3.52
C ASP A 93 -32.33 8.25 2.18
N GLU A 94 -33.51 8.88 2.19
CA GLU A 94 -34.12 9.52 1.02
C GLU A 94 -33.19 10.57 0.40
N GLY A 95 -32.49 11.35 1.23
CA GLY A 95 -31.57 12.39 0.77
C GLY A 95 -30.42 11.80 -0.07
N TYR A 96 -29.80 10.74 0.46
CA TYR A 96 -28.72 10.05 -0.26
C TYR A 96 -29.23 9.30 -1.49
N TRP A 97 -30.45 8.75 -1.44
CA TRP A 97 -31.07 8.13 -2.61
C TRP A 97 -31.27 9.14 -3.74
N VAL A 98 -31.72 10.35 -3.43
CA VAL A 98 -31.82 11.45 -4.42
C VAL A 98 -30.45 11.81 -4.99
N GLU A 99 -29.42 11.85 -4.17
CA GLU A 99 -28.04 12.09 -4.62
C GLU A 99 -27.55 10.99 -5.57
N LEU A 100 -27.76 9.71 -5.23
CA LEU A 100 -27.41 8.59 -6.08
C LEU A 100 -28.10 8.66 -7.44
N LYS A 101 -29.42 8.95 -7.47
CA LYS A 101 -30.15 9.13 -8.71
C LYS A 101 -29.54 10.20 -9.62
N LYS A 102 -29.09 11.31 -9.05
CA LYS A 102 -28.40 12.38 -9.79
C LYS A 102 -27.07 11.91 -10.40
N ARG A 103 -26.29 11.10 -9.66
CA ARG A 103 -25.02 10.54 -10.16
C ARG A 103 -25.25 9.61 -11.37
N PHE A 104 -26.35 8.89 -11.44
CA PHE A 104 -26.73 8.01 -12.54
C PHE A 104 -27.51 8.71 -13.69
N LYS A 105 -27.52 10.06 -13.71
CA LYS A 105 -28.18 10.86 -14.76
C LYS A 105 -29.68 10.61 -14.96
N GLY A 106 -30.38 10.15 -13.92
CA GLY A 106 -31.84 10.01 -13.91
C GLY A 106 -32.36 8.69 -13.31
N GLU A 107 -33.64 8.69 -12.97
CA GLU A 107 -34.29 7.57 -12.25
C GLU A 107 -34.31 6.25 -13.02
N ASN A 108 -34.40 6.33 -14.36
CA ASN A 108 -34.51 5.14 -15.23
C ASN A 108 -33.18 4.45 -15.50
N GLN A 109 -32.05 5.02 -15.04
CA GLN A 109 -30.72 4.46 -15.28
C GLN A 109 -30.09 3.87 -14.01
N ILE A 110 -30.66 4.10 -12.83
CA ILE A 110 -30.13 3.56 -11.58
C ILE A 110 -30.70 2.16 -11.32
N PRO A 111 -29.87 1.13 -11.16
CA PRO A 111 -30.34 -0.19 -10.79
C PRO A 111 -31.07 -0.19 -9.44
N ILE A 112 -32.17 -0.94 -9.33
CA ILE A 112 -32.98 -0.99 -8.10
C ILE A 112 -32.16 -1.43 -6.88
N LEU A 113 -31.16 -2.31 -7.07
CA LEU A 113 -30.25 -2.78 -6.02
C LEU A 113 -29.43 -1.64 -5.38
N MET A 114 -29.25 -0.51 -6.07
CA MET A 114 -28.57 0.66 -5.52
C MET A 114 -29.32 1.29 -4.33
N LYS A 115 -30.59 0.96 -4.10
CA LYS A 115 -31.30 1.31 -2.87
C LYS A 115 -30.58 0.78 -1.62
N ASN A 116 -29.90 -0.36 -1.73
CA ASN A 116 -29.10 -0.92 -0.64
C ASN A 116 -27.98 0.03 -0.18
N GLN A 117 -27.51 0.94 -1.04
CA GLN A 117 -26.51 1.95 -0.69
C GLN A 117 -27.10 3.14 0.09
N ALA A 118 -28.41 3.35 -0.01
CA ALA A 118 -29.12 4.44 0.67
C ALA A 118 -29.63 4.03 2.06
N ILE A 119 -28.92 3.12 2.74
CA ILE A 119 -29.27 2.70 4.10
C ILE A 119 -28.31 3.34 5.10
N SER A 120 -28.89 3.96 6.13
CA SER A 120 -28.19 4.57 7.26
C SER A 120 -28.43 3.77 8.53
N PRO A 121 -27.50 3.76 9.49
CA PRO A 121 -27.71 3.11 10.79
C PRO A 121 -28.53 4.00 11.73
N SER A 122 -29.31 3.39 12.63
CA SER A 122 -30.09 4.11 13.66
C SER A 122 -29.21 4.63 14.81
N ASN A 123 -28.07 3.99 15.10
CA ASN A 123 -27.21 4.32 16.25
C ASN A 123 -25.71 4.45 15.91
N GLY A 124 -25.36 4.58 14.63
CA GLY A 124 -24.00 4.72 14.15
C GLY A 124 -23.75 6.04 13.43
N LYS A 125 -22.54 6.20 12.92
CA LYS A 125 -22.14 7.31 12.06
C LYS A 125 -21.80 6.80 10.66
N LEU A 126 -22.13 7.60 9.67
CA LEU A 126 -21.73 7.35 8.29
C LEU A 126 -20.32 7.87 8.03
N ILE A 127 -19.56 7.13 7.24
CA ILE A 127 -18.28 7.60 6.69
C ILE A 127 -18.53 7.90 5.20
N PRO A 128 -18.36 9.16 4.77
CA PRO A 128 -18.65 9.55 3.40
C PRO A 128 -17.71 8.87 2.39
N ASN A 129 -18.27 8.48 1.25
CA ASN A 129 -17.54 8.01 0.09
C ASN A 129 -17.68 9.04 -1.02
N LEU A 130 -16.58 9.75 -1.34
CA LEU A 130 -16.60 10.84 -2.34
C LEU A 130 -16.42 10.35 -3.78
N ILE A 131 -15.99 9.09 -3.97
CA ILE A 131 -15.66 8.54 -5.29
C ILE A 131 -16.52 7.36 -5.70
N GLY A 132 -17.19 6.72 -4.75
CA GLY A 132 -18.09 5.59 -4.97
C GLY A 132 -19.45 5.80 -4.31
N SER A 133 -20.29 4.76 -4.34
CA SER A 133 -21.64 4.77 -3.78
C SER A 133 -21.72 4.11 -2.40
N ALA A 134 -20.82 3.20 -2.06
CA ALA A 134 -20.84 2.47 -0.81
C ALA A 134 -20.31 3.36 0.33
N ARG A 135 -21.20 3.84 1.19
CA ARG A 135 -20.81 4.56 2.40
C ARG A 135 -20.21 3.60 3.42
N GLY A 136 -19.26 4.07 4.22
CA GLY A 136 -18.75 3.33 5.37
C GLY A 136 -19.58 3.61 6.62
N TYR A 137 -19.33 2.81 7.65
CA TYR A 137 -20.04 2.88 8.91
C TYR A 137 -19.07 2.90 10.08
N GLN A 138 -19.41 3.67 11.11
CA GLN A 138 -18.69 3.74 12.38
C GLN A 138 -19.66 3.50 13.52
N PHE A 139 -19.33 2.54 14.38
CA PHE A 139 -20.12 2.21 15.57
C PHE A 139 -19.26 2.20 16.82
N LYS A 140 -19.86 2.51 17.96
CA LYS A 140 -19.27 2.24 19.27
C LYS A 140 -19.88 0.97 19.85
N PHE A 141 -19.05 -0.02 20.15
CA PHE A 141 -19.45 -1.29 20.77
C PHE A 141 -18.69 -1.49 22.08
N GLY A 142 -19.33 -1.13 23.21
CA GLY A 142 -18.61 -0.93 24.47
C GLY A 142 -17.55 0.15 24.35
N GLU A 143 -16.30 -0.21 24.62
CA GLU A 143 -15.15 0.71 24.43
C GLU A 143 -14.50 0.58 23.05
N ILE A 144 -14.99 -0.32 22.21
CA ILE A 144 -14.40 -0.60 20.89
C ILE A 144 -15.08 0.25 19.83
N GLU A 145 -14.28 0.88 18.96
CA GLU A 145 -14.77 1.49 17.72
C GLU A 145 -14.73 0.47 16.58
N ILE A 146 -15.87 0.20 15.97
CA ILE A 146 -16.00 -0.67 14.81
C ILE A 146 -16.22 0.19 13.59
N ILE A 147 -15.34 0.05 12.60
CA ILE A 147 -15.35 0.81 11.34
C ILE A 147 -15.49 -0.18 10.18
N SER A 148 -16.47 0.04 9.31
CA SER A 148 -16.65 -0.79 8.11
C SER A 148 -16.47 0.05 6.85
N LEU A 149 -15.62 -0.43 5.94
CA LEU A 149 -15.22 0.25 4.70
C LEU A 149 -15.45 -0.67 3.49
N PRO A 150 -15.65 -0.12 2.29
CA PRO A 150 -15.82 -0.91 1.08
C PRO A 150 -14.54 -1.71 0.73
N GLY A 151 -14.73 -2.77 -0.07
CA GLY A 151 -13.64 -3.60 -0.59
C GLY A 151 -12.81 -2.93 -1.68
N VAL A 152 -13.41 -2.01 -2.45
CA VAL A 152 -12.75 -1.29 -3.56
C VAL A 152 -11.57 -0.46 -3.02
N PRO A 153 -10.32 -0.72 -3.45
CA PRO A 153 -9.14 -0.12 -2.83
C PRO A 153 -9.10 1.41 -2.89
N SER A 154 -9.55 2.02 -3.98
CA SER A 154 -9.57 3.49 -4.13
C SER A 154 -10.51 4.15 -3.13
N GLU A 155 -11.71 3.58 -2.95
CA GLU A 155 -12.74 4.04 -2.02
C GLU A 155 -12.25 3.89 -0.57
N MET A 156 -11.79 2.71 -0.21
CA MET A 156 -11.25 2.41 1.11
C MET A 156 -10.11 3.38 1.49
N LYS A 157 -9.15 3.62 0.57
CA LYS A 157 -8.03 4.53 0.81
C LYS A 157 -8.48 5.97 1.03
N GLN A 158 -9.44 6.45 0.25
CA GLN A 158 -9.99 7.79 0.39
C GLN A 158 -10.65 7.95 1.78
N MET A 159 -11.50 7.01 2.18
CA MET A 159 -12.19 7.04 3.47
C MET A 159 -11.23 6.90 4.66
N MET A 160 -10.22 6.04 4.54
CA MET A 160 -9.16 5.92 5.53
C MET A 160 -8.42 7.25 5.71
N ASN A 161 -7.97 7.89 4.62
CA ASN A 161 -7.20 9.14 4.68
C ASN A 161 -8.01 10.30 5.24
N GLN A 162 -9.26 10.43 4.84
CA GLN A 162 -10.08 11.60 5.20
C GLN A 162 -10.77 11.47 6.56
N THR A 163 -11.08 10.26 6.99
CA THR A 163 -11.88 10.05 8.20
C THR A 163 -11.18 9.16 9.24
N VAL A 164 -10.75 7.96 8.85
CA VAL A 164 -10.35 6.95 9.85
C VAL A 164 -8.97 7.24 10.43
N ILE A 165 -7.99 7.58 9.59
CA ILE A 165 -6.63 7.92 10.04
C ILE A 165 -6.64 9.16 10.95
N PRO A 166 -7.32 10.27 10.62
CA PRO A 166 -7.48 11.40 11.54
C PRO A 166 -8.15 11.03 12.85
N LEU A 167 -9.23 10.22 12.81
CA LEU A 167 -9.91 9.75 14.01
C LEU A 167 -8.96 8.97 14.95
N ILE A 168 -8.17 8.05 14.39
CA ILE A 168 -7.21 7.26 15.13
C ILE A 168 -6.06 8.14 15.65
N SER A 169 -5.51 9.04 14.83
CA SER A 169 -4.41 9.94 15.19
C SER A 169 -4.76 10.82 16.39
N ASN A 170 -5.99 11.33 16.45
CA ASN A 170 -6.46 12.16 17.56
C ASN A 170 -6.55 11.41 18.91
N ARG A 171 -6.52 10.08 18.90
CA ARG A 171 -6.53 9.24 20.13
C ARG A 171 -5.15 8.76 20.56
N ILE A 172 -4.10 9.08 19.81
CA ILE A 172 -2.74 8.69 20.13
C ILE A 172 -2.14 9.71 21.10
N SER A 173 -1.94 9.32 22.35
CA SER A 173 -1.32 10.20 23.35
C SER A 173 0.18 10.39 23.11
N VAL A 174 0.89 9.31 22.74
CA VAL A 174 2.32 9.35 22.44
C VAL A 174 2.55 8.58 21.12
N PRO A 175 2.75 9.28 19.99
CA PRO A 175 2.95 8.63 18.73
C PRO A 175 4.30 7.90 18.70
N LYS A 176 4.26 6.63 18.25
CA LYS A 176 5.49 5.87 18.00
C LYS A 176 6.07 6.36 16.68
N ILE A 177 7.29 6.86 16.74
CA ILE A 177 8.02 7.30 15.55
C ILE A 177 8.53 6.08 14.81
N THR A 178 8.25 5.98 13.53
CA THR A 178 8.80 4.94 12.65
C THR A 178 9.47 5.60 11.47
N LYS A 179 10.72 5.23 11.23
CA LYS A 179 11.54 5.66 10.09
C LYS A 179 12.05 4.46 9.33
N ILE A 180 12.34 4.64 8.07
CA ILE A 180 12.84 3.59 7.19
C ILE A 180 14.19 4.01 6.59
N ILE A 181 15.11 3.05 6.51
CA ILE A 181 16.32 3.17 5.69
C ILE A 181 16.23 2.08 4.63
N ARG A 182 16.33 2.45 3.37
CA ARG A 182 16.26 1.51 2.26
C ARG A 182 17.65 1.27 1.70
N THR A 183 18.03 0.00 1.61
CA THR A 183 19.36 -0.41 1.14
C THR A 183 19.30 -1.30 -0.09
N ILE A 184 20.36 -1.29 -0.87
CA ILE A 184 20.56 -2.19 -2.02
C ILE A 184 22.01 -2.69 -2.06
N GLY A 185 22.22 -3.90 -2.62
CA GLY A 185 23.56 -4.47 -2.79
C GLY A 185 24.21 -5.00 -1.51
N ILE A 186 23.43 -5.16 -0.43
CA ILE A 186 23.89 -5.70 0.85
C ILE A 186 22.84 -6.65 1.43
N SER A 187 23.28 -7.80 1.98
CA SER A 187 22.36 -8.76 2.60
C SER A 187 22.00 -8.39 4.05
N GLU A 188 20.86 -8.89 4.52
CA GLU A 188 20.40 -8.72 5.90
C GLU A 188 21.46 -9.14 6.92
N SER A 189 22.11 -10.30 6.72
CA SER A 189 23.13 -10.84 7.63
C SER A 189 24.34 -9.90 7.75
N ILE A 190 24.81 -9.34 6.62
CA ILE A 190 25.93 -8.40 6.63
C ILE A 190 25.55 -7.08 7.30
N ILE A 191 24.32 -6.57 7.03
CA ILE A 191 23.82 -5.38 7.75
C ILE A 191 23.80 -5.64 9.24
N SER A 192 23.15 -6.74 9.67
CA SER A 192 23.04 -7.10 11.08
C SER A 192 24.41 -7.19 11.78
N GLN A 193 25.37 -7.84 11.14
CA GLN A 193 26.74 -7.94 11.66
C GLN A 193 27.39 -6.56 11.82
N LYS A 194 27.28 -5.69 10.80
CA LYS A 194 27.87 -4.35 10.83
C LYS A 194 27.31 -3.42 11.90
N ILE A 195 26.01 -3.52 12.19
CA ILE A 195 25.35 -2.62 13.13
C ILE A 195 25.11 -3.22 14.52
N ASN A 196 25.50 -4.47 14.76
CA ASN A 196 25.26 -5.17 16.02
C ASN A 196 25.78 -4.41 17.26
N SER A 197 26.97 -3.84 17.19
CA SER A 197 27.55 -3.02 18.27
C SER A 197 26.78 -1.72 18.53
N ILE A 198 26.06 -1.22 17.53
CA ILE A 198 25.27 0.01 17.64
C ILE A 198 23.94 -0.27 18.33
N ILE A 199 23.28 -1.39 18.02
CA ILE A 199 21.93 -1.73 18.50
C ILE A 199 21.88 -1.74 20.04
N GLY A 200 22.89 -2.30 20.71
CA GLY A 200 22.95 -2.42 22.15
C GLY A 200 22.85 -1.09 22.92
N ASN A 201 23.24 0.00 22.29
CA ASN A 201 23.23 1.34 22.89
C ASN A 201 21.86 2.05 22.81
N TYR A 202 20.92 1.53 21.98
CA TYR A 202 19.61 2.17 21.72
C TYR A 202 18.44 1.28 22.16
N LYS A 203 18.39 0.94 23.46
CA LYS A 203 17.38 0.04 24.05
C LYS A 203 15.94 0.52 23.85
N ASN A 204 15.73 1.84 23.70
CA ASN A 204 14.41 2.45 23.45
C ASN A 204 14.00 2.42 21.98
N CYS A 205 14.89 1.99 21.08
CA CYS A 205 14.61 1.83 19.67
C CYS A 205 14.47 0.36 19.30
N LYS A 206 13.56 0.08 18.36
CA LYS A 206 13.42 -1.24 17.73
C LYS A 206 13.84 -1.14 16.28
N ILE A 207 14.57 -2.14 15.80
CA ILE A 207 14.90 -2.30 14.39
C ILE A 207 14.28 -3.60 13.86
N GLY A 208 13.73 -3.53 12.64
CA GLY A 208 13.26 -4.68 11.88
C GLY A 208 13.90 -4.70 10.51
N TYR A 209 14.22 -5.88 10.03
CA TYR A 209 14.83 -6.12 8.72
C TYR A 209 13.76 -6.70 7.79
N TYR A 210 13.63 -6.16 6.60
CA TYR A 210 12.62 -6.56 5.61
C TYR A 210 13.29 -6.79 4.25
N PRO A 211 13.85 -7.99 4.04
CA PRO A 211 14.49 -8.34 2.78
C PRO A 211 13.45 -8.52 1.67
N SER A 212 13.82 -8.12 0.47
CA SER A 212 13.05 -8.29 -0.76
C SER A 212 13.96 -8.36 -1.97
N SER A 213 13.41 -8.61 -3.16
CA SER A 213 14.14 -8.53 -4.43
C SER A 213 14.66 -7.11 -4.74
N LYS A 214 14.18 -6.09 -4.01
CA LYS A 214 14.59 -4.68 -4.17
C LYS A 214 15.67 -4.25 -3.19
N GLY A 215 16.15 -5.15 -2.32
CA GLY A 215 17.11 -4.87 -1.26
C GLY A 215 16.53 -5.14 0.13
N VAL A 216 17.14 -4.55 1.15
CA VAL A 216 16.71 -4.71 2.55
C VAL A 216 16.25 -3.37 3.09
N ASP A 217 14.99 -3.29 3.50
CA ASP A 217 14.44 -2.15 4.22
C ASP A 217 14.69 -2.33 5.73
N LEU A 218 15.28 -1.34 6.39
CA LEU A 218 15.43 -1.28 7.84
C LEU A 218 14.34 -0.36 8.39
N ARG A 219 13.47 -0.88 9.25
CA ARG A 219 12.47 -0.06 9.94
C ARG A 219 12.91 0.16 11.37
N ILE A 220 13.18 1.43 11.69
CA ILE A 220 13.60 1.88 13.01
C ILE A 220 12.44 2.57 13.69
N SER A 221 12.12 2.18 14.91
CA SER A 221 11.01 2.77 15.65
C SER A 221 11.33 2.97 17.12
N GLY A 222 10.78 4.06 17.69
CA GLY A 222 10.93 4.45 19.07
C GLY A 222 9.91 5.52 19.45
N TYR A 223 9.94 5.95 20.71
CA TYR A 223 9.05 7.02 21.21
C TYR A 223 9.75 8.37 21.38
N LEU A 224 11.08 8.38 21.44
CA LEU A 224 11.89 9.60 21.56
C LEU A 224 12.53 9.93 20.22
N ILE A 225 12.23 11.11 19.71
CA ILE A 225 12.68 11.54 18.37
C ILE A 225 14.20 11.61 18.25
N ASN A 226 14.85 12.09 19.32
CA ASN A 226 16.31 12.23 19.35
C ASN A 226 17.01 10.87 19.32
N ASP A 227 16.50 9.89 20.10
CA ASP A 227 17.05 8.53 20.12
C ASP A 227 16.96 7.88 18.73
N VAL A 228 15.78 8.00 18.08
CA VAL A 228 15.55 7.46 16.73
C VAL A 228 16.44 8.14 15.71
N ALA A 229 16.58 9.46 15.76
CA ALA A 229 17.41 10.22 14.82
C ALA A 229 18.90 9.89 14.97
N GLU A 230 19.38 9.81 16.21
CA GLU A 230 20.77 9.45 16.50
C GLU A 230 21.07 8.00 16.06
N PHE A 231 20.18 7.08 16.37
CA PHE A 231 20.31 5.67 15.96
C PHE A 231 20.40 5.52 14.44
N ILE A 232 19.53 6.21 13.71
CA ILE A 232 19.56 6.26 12.23
C ILE A 232 20.90 6.81 11.75
N SER A 233 21.36 7.93 12.31
CA SER A 233 22.63 8.55 11.94
C SER A 233 23.82 7.61 12.09
N LYS A 234 23.89 6.85 13.19
CA LYS A 234 24.93 5.84 13.44
C LYS A 234 24.86 4.69 12.44
N ILE A 235 23.65 4.15 12.19
CA ILE A 235 23.45 3.09 11.19
C ILE A 235 23.91 3.57 9.82
N LYS A 236 23.48 4.75 9.39
CA LYS A 236 23.88 5.33 8.11
C LYS A 236 25.39 5.46 7.95
N LYS A 237 26.08 5.97 8.95
CA LYS A 237 27.56 6.06 8.90
C LYS A 237 28.21 4.71 8.62
N THR A 238 27.63 3.63 9.11
CA THR A 238 28.16 2.28 8.99
C THR A 238 27.90 1.62 7.65
N ILE A 239 26.73 1.90 7.03
CA ILE A 239 26.31 1.27 5.77
C ILE A 239 25.99 2.26 4.64
N ASN A 240 26.54 3.48 4.70
CA ASN A 240 26.17 4.61 3.83
C ASN A 240 26.20 4.29 2.33
N SER A 241 27.20 3.54 1.86
CA SER A 241 27.36 3.18 0.42
C SER A 241 26.22 2.31 -0.11
N PHE A 242 25.43 1.71 0.76
CA PHE A 242 24.32 0.83 0.41
C PHE A 242 22.94 1.51 0.58
N VAL A 243 22.88 2.69 1.20
CA VAL A 243 21.63 3.42 1.46
C VAL A 243 21.26 4.24 0.24
N TYR A 244 20.04 4.01 -0.31
CA TYR A 244 19.55 4.82 -1.41
C TYR A 244 18.36 5.73 -1.01
N SER A 245 17.66 5.45 0.10
CA SER A 245 16.58 6.31 0.60
C SER A 245 16.45 6.19 2.13
N GLU A 246 15.95 7.27 2.76
CA GLU A 246 15.69 7.37 4.20
C GLU A 246 14.18 7.50 4.51
N ASP A 247 13.37 7.30 3.49
CA ASP A 247 11.91 7.35 3.58
C ASP A 247 11.27 6.26 2.70
N PHE A 248 9.99 6.42 2.36
CA PHE A 248 9.25 5.46 1.54
C PHE A 248 9.50 5.60 0.03
N GLN A 249 10.41 6.46 -0.40
CA GLN A 249 10.74 6.60 -1.82
C GLN A 249 11.25 5.29 -2.40
N THR A 250 10.77 4.97 -3.58
CA THR A 250 11.28 3.83 -4.35
C THR A 250 12.61 4.20 -5.03
N MET A 251 13.31 3.21 -5.56
CA MET A 251 14.53 3.48 -6.34
C MET A 251 14.23 4.38 -7.54
N GLU A 252 13.09 4.18 -8.17
CA GLU A 252 12.62 4.96 -9.31
C GLU A 252 12.36 6.41 -8.93
N ASP A 253 11.74 6.66 -7.76
CA ASP A 253 11.54 8.02 -7.24
C ASP A 253 12.87 8.74 -7.04
N VAL A 254 13.84 8.05 -6.45
CA VAL A 254 15.18 8.58 -6.20
C VAL A 254 15.88 8.90 -7.52
N ILE A 255 15.85 7.97 -8.49
CA ILE A 255 16.47 8.16 -9.82
C ILE A 255 15.85 9.37 -10.52
N VAL A 256 14.53 9.44 -10.62
CA VAL A 256 13.83 10.57 -11.28
C VAL A 256 14.16 11.89 -10.59
N SER A 257 14.18 11.90 -9.25
CA SER A 257 14.52 13.10 -8.48
C SER A 257 15.96 13.56 -8.70
N LEU A 258 16.92 12.63 -8.69
CA LEU A 258 18.33 12.92 -8.95
C LEU A 258 18.57 13.42 -10.38
N LEU A 259 17.90 12.82 -11.37
CA LEU A 259 18.00 13.28 -12.76
C LEU A 259 17.48 14.70 -12.92
N LYS A 260 16.34 15.03 -12.28
CA LYS A 260 15.80 16.40 -12.25
C LYS A 260 16.79 17.38 -11.60
N GLN A 261 17.33 17.03 -10.43
CA GLN A 261 18.27 17.88 -9.70
C GLN A 261 19.57 18.12 -10.48
N LYS A 262 20.04 17.12 -11.23
CA LYS A 262 21.28 17.19 -12.01
C LYS A 262 21.06 17.66 -13.45
N GLU A 263 19.83 18.01 -13.82
CA GLU A 263 19.44 18.40 -15.19
C GLU A 263 19.88 17.39 -16.25
N LYS A 264 19.76 16.09 -15.90
CA LYS A 264 20.13 14.99 -16.80
C LYS A 264 18.87 14.29 -17.31
N THR A 265 19.02 13.66 -18.47
CA THR A 265 17.97 12.84 -19.08
C THR A 265 18.37 11.37 -19.09
N LEU A 266 17.39 10.50 -19.22
CA LEU A 266 17.53 9.05 -19.26
C LEU A 266 16.85 8.50 -20.49
N VAL A 267 17.53 7.61 -21.19
CA VAL A 267 16.95 6.66 -22.15
C VAL A 267 17.30 5.24 -21.70
N THR A 268 16.51 4.25 -22.09
CA THR A 268 16.80 2.85 -21.79
C THR A 268 16.81 2.01 -23.06
N ALA A 269 17.72 1.02 -23.09
CA ALA A 269 17.73 -0.04 -24.09
C ALA A 269 17.51 -1.37 -23.36
N GLU A 270 16.38 -2.01 -23.60
CA GLU A 270 15.97 -3.19 -22.85
C GLU A 270 15.93 -4.44 -23.72
N SER A 271 16.27 -5.58 -23.13
CA SER A 271 16.14 -6.89 -23.74
C SER A 271 15.34 -7.84 -22.84
N CYS A 272 15.98 -8.58 -21.93
CA CYS A 272 15.31 -9.52 -21.04
C CYS A 272 14.27 -8.88 -20.11
N THR A 273 14.39 -7.61 -19.79
CA THR A 273 13.46 -6.85 -18.98
C THR A 273 12.15 -6.49 -19.71
N GLY A 274 12.15 -6.57 -21.06
CA GLY A 274 10.95 -6.43 -21.89
C GLY A 274 10.19 -5.11 -21.75
N GLY A 275 10.84 -4.02 -21.33
CA GLY A 275 10.21 -2.71 -21.06
C GLY A 275 9.92 -2.45 -19.58
N LEU A 276 10.24 -3.38 -18.66
CA LEU A 276 9.94 -3.23 -17.25
C LEU A 276 10.67 -2.03 -16.59
N ILE A 277 11.89 -1.72 -17.02
CA ILE A 277 12.62 -0.55 -16.49
C ILE A 277 11.88 0.74 -16.86
N SER A 278 11.46 0.82 -18.10
CA SER A 278 10.70 1.96 -18.63
C SER A 278 9.35 2.11 -17.93
N ASP A 279 8.61 1.03 -17.76
CA ASP A 279 7.35 0.99 -17.03
C ASP A 279 7.54 1.55 -15.61
N ARG A 280 8.53 1.04 -14.87
CA ARG A 280 8.83 1.50 -13.52
C ARG A 280 9.16 2.99 -13.44
N ILE A 281 9.90 3.53 -14.41
CA ILE A 281 10.24 4.96 -14.46
C ILE A 281 9.03 5.81 -14.84
N THR A 282 8.23 5.37 -15.83
CA THR A 282 7.05 6.14 -16.28
C THR A 282 5.93 6.19 -15.26
N ASN A 283 5.87 5.25 -14.34
CA ASN A 283 4.93 5.26 -13.21
C ASN A 283 5.21 6.39 -12.19
N ILE A 284 6.37 7.04 -12.26
CA ILE A 284 6.72 8.17 -11.38
C ILE A 284 6.19 9.49 -11.96
N SER A 285 5.41 10.21 -11.17
CA SER A 285 4.86 11.50 -11.58
C SER A 285 5.95 12.49 -11.99
N GLY A 286 5.80 13.08 -13.17
CA GLY A 286 6.75 14.04 -13.74
C GLY A 286 8.04 13.41 -14.26
N SER A 287 8.09 12.10 -14.48
CA SER A 287 9.20 11.39 -15.15
C SER A 287 9.44 11.87 -16.59
N SER A 288 8.39 12.36 -17.28
CA SER A 288 8.48 12.89 -18.66
C SER A 288 9.49 14.04 -18.83
N LYS A 289 9.81 14.76 -17.75
CA LYS A 289 10.84 15.81 -17.79
C LYS A 289 12.24 15.25 -18.02
N VAL A 290 12.50 14.04 -17.54
CA VAL A 290 13.84 13.42 -17.54
C VAL A 290 13.92 12.16 -18.39
N PHE A 291 12.86 11.38 -18.51
CA PHE A 291 12.83 10.16 -19.31
C PHE A 291 12.44 10.47 -20.76
N LYS A 292 13.32 10.17 -21.72
CA LYS A 292 13.14 10.52 -23.12
C LYS A 292 12.61 9.37 -23.98
N GLY A 293 12.75 8.15 -23.51
CA GLY A 293 12.23 6.99 -24.21
C GLY A 293 12.98 5.70 -23.92
N SER A 294 12.52 4.63 -24.56
CA SER A 294 13.10 3.30 -24.44
C SER A 294 13.06 2.56 -25.77
N VAL A 295 14.07 1.74 -26.02
CA VAL A 295 14.07 0.77 -27.11
C VAL A 295 14.05 -0.64 -26.52
N VAL A 296 12.96 -1.38 -26.74
CA VAL A 296 12.88 -2.80 -26.35
C VAL A 296 13.33 -3.65 -27.54
N SER A 297 14.53 -4.23 -27.45
CA SER A 297 15.16 -5.03 -28.49
C SER A 297 15.37 -6.48 -28.02
N TYR A 298 14.30 -7.29 -28.04
CA TYR A 298 14.35 -8.63 -27.48
C TYR A 298 15.13 -9.62 -28.35
N SER A 299 14.89 -9.63 -29.68
CA SER A 299 15.58 -10.52 -30.61
C SER A 299 16.95 -9.96 -31.05
N ASN A 300 17.86 -10.84 -31.53
CA ASN A 300 19.13 -10.41 -32.11
C ASN A 300 18.89 -9.49 -33.33
N GLN A 301 17.87 -9.80 -34.15
CA GLN A 301 17.51 -8.98 -35.28
C GLN A 301 17.06 -7.57 -34.88
N SER A 302 16.30 -7.44 -33.78
CA SER A 302 15.90 -6.14 -33.25
C SER A 302 17.09 -5.36 -32.69
N LYS A 303 18.05 -6.01 -32.05
CA LYS A 303 19.28 -5.38 -31.58
C LYS A 303 20.08 -4.78 -32.74
N ILE A 304 20.19 -5.52 -33.84
CA ILE A 304 20.89 -5.07 -35.05
C ILE A 304 20.11 -3.91 -35.70
N LYS A 305 18.81 -4.07 -35.94
CA LYS A 305 18.02 -3.09 -36.70
C LYS A 305 17.73 -1.81 -35.95
N LEU A 306 17.41 -1.88 -34.65
CA LEU A 306 16.95 -0.72 -33.87
C LEU A 306 18.09 -0.02 -33.15
N LEU A 307 19.12 -0.77 -32.76
CA LEU A 307 20.24 -0.26 -31.96
C LEU A 307 21.60 -0.41 -32.66
N ASN A 308 21.62 -0.76 -33.95
CA ASN A 308 22.87 -0.91 -34.74
C ASN A 308 23.93 -1.76 -34.02
N VAL A 309 23.53 -2.79 -33.29
CA VAL A 309 24.47 -3.71 -32.63
C VAL A 309 25.10 -4.59 -33.73
N ASP A 310 26.40 -4.63 -33.77
CA ASP A 310 27.13 -5.44 -34.76
C ASP A 310 26.80 -6.93 -34.61
N LYS A 311 26.42 -7.56 -35.72
CA LYS A 311 26.12 -8.99 -35.78
C LYS A 311 27.34 -9.86 -35.37
N GLU A 312 28.54 -9.43 -35.70
CA GLU A 312 29.76 -10.17 -35.35
C GLU A 312 30.02 -10.15 -33.83
N ILE A 313 29.71 -9.04 -33.17
CA ILE A 313 29.82 -8.93 -31.73
C ILE A 313 28.78 -9.87 -31.04
N ILE A 314 27.57 -9.92 -31.58
CA ILE A 314 26.53 -10.87 -31.05
C ILE A 314 27.01 -12.32 -31.27
N ASN A 315 27.54 -12.65 -32.44
CA ASN A 315 28.01 -14.01 -32.73
C ASN A 315 29.21 -14.43 -31.87
N LYS A 316 30.13 -13.48 -31.60
CA LYS A 316 31.34 -13.73 -30.85
C LYS A 316 31.13 -13.83 -29.35
N PHE A 317 30.30 -12.95 -28.76
CA PHE A 317 30.14 -12.81 -27.31
C PHE A 317 28.80 -13.29 -26.79
N GLY A 318 27.84 -13.58 -27.68
CA GLY A 318 26.47 -13.88 -27.34
C GLY A 318 25.61 -12.63 -27.12
N ALA A 319 24.30 -12.78 -27.30
CA ALA A 319 23.34 -11.69 -27.15
C ALA A 319 23.24 -11.17 -25.70
N VAL A 320 23.60 -11.99 -24.72
CA VAL A 320 23.61 -11.67 -23.28
C VAL A 320 25.08 -11.57 -22.85
N SER A 321 25.66 -10.41 -23.08
CA SER A 321 27.06 -10.13 -22.75
C SER A 321 27.28 -8.64 -22.45
N GLU A 322 28.32 -8.31 -21.73
CA GLU A 322 28.67 -6.91 -21.42
C GLU A 322 28.95 -6.10 -22.70
N GLN A 323 29.56 -6.72 -23.71
CA GLN A 323 29.86 -6.08 -24.99
C GLN A 323 28.58 -5.65 -25.71
N VAL A 324 27.58 -6.55 -25.79
CA VAL A 324 26.30 -6.26 -26.42
C VAL A 324 25.50 -5.25 -25.59
N ALA A 325 25.46 -5.38 -24.26
CA ALA A 325 24.78 -4.43 -23.39
C ALA A 325 25.37 -3.02 -23.49
N SER A 326 26.68 -2.92 -23.54
CA SER A 326 27.40 -1.64 -23.74
C SER A 326 27.03 -0.97 -25.07
N LEU A 327 27.02 -1.76 -26.17
CA LEU A 327 26.63 -1.24 -27.49
C LEU A 327 25.15 -0.82 -27.51
N MET A 328 24.25 -1.63 -26.94
CA MET A 328 22.84 -1.26 -26.83
C MET A 328 22.66 0.07 -26.09
N SER A 329 23.32 0.24 -24.95
CA SER A 329 23.24 1.46 -24.16
C SER A 329 23.81 2.67 -24.91
N LYS A 330 24.98 2.53 -25.53
CA LYS A 330 25.64 3.60 -26.30
C LYS A 330 24.82 4.03 -27.51
N ASN A 331 24.21 3.09 -28.21
CA ASN A 331 23.49 3.37 -29.43
C ASN A 331 22.01 3.79 -29.20
N ALA A 332 21.56 3.77 -27.93
CA ALA A 332 20.26 4.33 -27.52
C ALA A 332 20.32 5.84 -27.21
N LEU A 333 21.52 6.40 -27.08
CA LEU A 333 21.76 7.84 -26.86
C LEU A 333 21.68 8.61 -28.17
#